data_00de93b6fbfbc75f43b37776aa642987
#
_entry.id   00de93b6fbfbc75f43b37776aa642987
#
_cell.length_a   1.000
_cell.length_b   1.000
_cell.length_c   1.000
_cell.angle_alpha   90.00
_cell.angle_beta   90.00
_cell.angle_gamma   90.00
#
_symmetry.space_group_name_H-M   'P 1'
#
loop_
_entity.id
_entity.type
_entity.pdbx_description
1 polymer ?
#
loop_
_entity_poly.entity_id
_entity_poly.type
_entity_poly.pdbx_seq_one_letter_code
_entity_poly.pdbx_strand_id
1 'polypeptide(L)'
;MEPEVVDRVLRAARAVWPFANDIEVTLEANPTSVEAGRFVGYAAAGVNRVSMGVQALRDDDLRRLGRMHSVAEARAAFDVARGLFGRVSFDLIYARQDQTVAEWRAELGEAMAMAVDHLSLYQLTVEEGTVFAARHAAGQLRGLPDEDRAAEMWEVTQEVTHHAGLGSYEVSNHAREGAESRHNLIYWRYGDYAGVGPGAHGRLTLGGERWATEAPRAPGAWLAAAEAGRGELARETLTREDQRAEFLLMGLRLREGVEWARLEGFGADDIANNINGLVDIGKVETVDGRLRVTDAGRPVLNAVLRGILA
;
A
#
# COMPACT_ATOMS: atom_id res chain seq x y z
N MET A 1 -6.58 -14.38 -13.24
CA MET A 1 -6.31 -13.91 -14.63
C MET A 1 -5.53 -14.99 -15.38
N GLU A 2 -5.73 -15.17 -16.67
CA GLU A 2 -4.91 -16.14 -17.43
C GLU A 2 -3.53 -15.54 -17.74
N PRO A 3 -2.44 -16.33 -17.69
CA PRO A 3 -1.08 -15.86 -17.93
C PRO A 3 -0.88 -15.16 -19.29
N GLU A 4 -1.60 -15.61 -20.31
CA GLU A 4 -1.58 -15.02 -21.66
C GLU A 4 -2.09 -13.58 -21.68
N VAL A 5 -3.03 -13.24 -20.77
CA VAL A 5 -3.51 -11.85 -20.62
C VAL A 5 -2.41 -10.97 -20.04
N VAL A 6 -1.70 -11.47 -19.02
CA VAL A 6 -0.55 -10.76 -18.43
C VAL A 6 0.55 -10.51 -19.47
N ASP A 7 0.91 -11.55 -20.23
CA ASP A 7 1.90 -11.43 -21.31
C ASP A 7 1.48 -10.39 -22.35
N ARG A 8 0.21 -10.41 -22.79
CA ARG A 8 -0.30 -9.42 -23.75
C ARG A 8 -0.26 -7.99 -23.21
N VAL A 9 -0.62 -7.76 -21.93
CA VAL A 9 -0.55 -6.44 -21.30
C VAL A 9 0.89 -5.95 -21.23
N LEU A 10 1.83 -6.78 -20.80
CA LEU A 10 3.24 -6.41 -20.70
C LEU A 10 3.87 -6.15 -22.08
N ARG A 11 3.53 -6.94 -23.11
CA ARG A 11 3.97 -6.65 -24.49
C ARG A 11 3.42 -5.34 -25.01
N ALA A 12 2.14 -5.05 -24.75
CA ALA A 12 1.54 -3.77 -25.15
C ALA A 12 2.23 -2.58 -24.45
N ALA A 13 2.49 -2.70 -23.16
CA ALA A 13 3.22 -1.69 -22.41
C ALA A 13 4.65 -1.46 -22.95
N ARG A 14 5.39 -2.53 -23.26
CA ARG A 14 6.72 -2.45 -23.85
C ARG A 14 6.74 -1.84 -25.26
N ALA A 15 5.66 -1.97 -26.00
CA ALA A 15 5.55 -1.36 -27.34
C ALA A 15 5.36 0.17 -27.26
N VAL A 16 4.87 0.69 -26.13
CA VAL A 16 4.58 2.13 -25.93
C VAL A 16 5.67 2.83 -25.13
N TRP A 17 6.21 2.15 -24.09
CA TRP A 17 7.18 2.75 -23.16
C TRP A 17 8.51 1.96 -23.13
N PRO A 18 9.64 2.65 -23.07
CA PRO A 18 10.90 2.01 -22.77
C PRO A 18 10.89 1.50 -21.33
N PHE A 19 11.21 0.22 -21.14
CA PHE A 19 11.33 -0.36 -19.81
C PHE A 19 12.75 -0.15 -19.26
N ALA A 20 12.85 0.19 -17.98
CA ALA A 20 14.12 0.18 -17.28
C ALA A 20 14.68 -1.26 -17.22
N ASN A 21 16.03 -1.38 -17.24
CA ASN A 21 16.69 -2.69 -17.21
C ASN A 21 16.37 -3.48 -15.93
N ASP A 22 16.08 -2.77 -14.83
CA ASP A 22 15.77 -3.29 -13.52
C ASP A 22 14.29 -3.09 -13.14
N ILE A 23 13.40 -3.00 -14.13
CA ILE A 23 11.95 -2.78 -13.89
C ILE A 23 11.38 -3.80 -12.90
N GLU A 24 10.60 -3.32 -11.93
CA GLU A 24 9.78 -4.16 -11.07
C GLU A 24 8.41 -4.35 -11.73
N VAL A 25 8.06 -5.61 -12.00
CA VAL A 25 6.75 -6.03 -12.50
C VAL A 25 6.08 -6.84 -11.41
N THR A 26 5.21 -6.19 -10.66
CA THR A 26 4.51 -6.79 -9.52
C THR A 26 3.14 -7.32 -9.93
N LEU A 27 2.81 -8.53 -9.49
CA LEU A 27 1.48 -9.11 -9.53
C LEU A 27 0.94 -9.26 -8.11
N GLU A 28 -0.27 -8.77 -7.86
CA GLU A 28 -1.01 -9.09 -6.65
C GLU A 28 -1.85 -10.34 -6.88
N ALA A 29 -1.70 -11.33 -5.99
CA ALA A 29 -2.29 -12.65 -6.14
C ALA A 29 -3.06 -13.08 -4.89
N ASN A 30 -4.13 -13.85 -5.10
CA ASN A 30 -4.75 -14.60 -4.01
C ASN A 30 -3.98 -15.91 -3.78
N PRO A 31 -3.75 -16.30 -2.52
CA PRO A 31 -2.99 -17.51 -2.21
C PRO A 31 -3.85 -18.78 -2.32
N THR A 32 -4.36 -19.04 -3.53
CA THR A 32 -5.14 -20.23 -3.84
C THR A 32 -4.34 -21.21 -4.69
N SER A 33 -4.70 -22.49 -4.67
CA SER A 33 -4.07 -23.53 -5.49
C SER A 33 -4.20 -23.26 -7.00
N VAL A 34 -5.32 -22.65 -7.42
CA VAL A 34 -5.54 -22.24 -8.82
C VAL A 34 -4.57 -21.16 -9.26
N GLU A 35 -4.34 -20.17 -8.40
CA GLU A 35 -3.42 -19.08 -8.70
C GLU A 35 -1.97 -19.56 -8.70
N ALA A 36 -1.59 -20.41 -7.73
CA ALA A 36 -0.26 -21.04 -7.68
C ALA A 36 0.07 -21.85 -8.95
N GLY A 37 -0.91 -22.52 -9.53
CA GLY A 37 -0.76 -23.25 -10.79
C GLY A 37 -0.44 -22.35 -12.00
N ARG A 38 -0.74 -21.05 -11.91
CA ARG A 38 -0.49 -20.05 -12.97
C ARG A 38 0.85 -19.31 -12.82
N PHE A 39 1.50 -19.42 -11.68
CA PHE A 39 2.71 -18.65 -11.37
C PHE A 39 3.85 -18.87 -12.37
N VAL A 40 4.01 -20.08 -12.89
CA VAL A 40 4.99 -20.37 -13.95
C VAL A 40 4.72 -19.52 -15.20
N GLY A 41 3.45 -19.40 -15.60
CA GLY A 41 3.06 -18.57 -16.74
C GLY A 41 3.25 -17.09 -16.49
N TYR A 42 2.99 -16.59 -15.27
CA TYR A 42 3.23 -15.19 -14.92
C TYR A 42 4.74 -14.85 -14.91
N ALA A 43 5.57 -15.74 -14.38
CA ALA A 43 7.02 -15.57 -14.42
C ALA A 43 7.53 -15.56 -15.87
N ALA A 44 7.05 -16.47 -16.73
CA ALA A 44 7.38 -16.49 -18.15
C ALA A 44 6.93 -15.23 -18.91
N ALA A 45 5.81 -14.62 -18.51
CA ALA A 45 5.33 -13.34 -19.06
C ALA A 45 6.22 -12.16 -18.66
N GLY A 46 7.03 -12.29 -17.61
CA GLY A 46 7.95 -11.25 -17.14
C GLY A 46 7.59 -10.61 -15.81
N VAL A 47 6.63 -11.18 -15.07
CA VAL A 47 6.40 -10.83 -13.65
C VAL A 47 7.63 -11.25 -12.85
N ASN A 48 8.17 -10.36 -12.02
CA ASN A 48 9.36 -10.65 -11.21
C ASN A 48 9.16 -10.42 -9.70
N ARG A 49 8.00 -9.88 -9.30
CA ARG A 49 7.57 -9.73 -7.91
C ARG A 49 6.11 -10.17 -7.75
N VAL A 50 5.82 -10.89 -6.68
CA VAL A 50 4.45 -11.25 -6.30
C VAL A 50 4.16 -10.80 -4.88
N SER A 51 3.00 -10.16 -4.67
CA SER A 51 2.44 -9.87 -3.36
C SER A 51 1.18 -10.70 -3.15
N MET A 52 1.08 -11.44 -2.05
CA MET A 52 -0.04 -12.35 -1.80
C MET A 52 -0.90 -11.90 -0.63
N GLY A 53 -2.19 -11.76 -0.86
CA GLY A 53 -3.18 -11.42 0.16
C GLY A 53 -3.47 -12.59 1.11
N VAL A 54 -2.51 -13.00 1.94
CA VAL A 54 -2.67 -14.09 2.93
C VAL A 54 -3.68 -13.72 4.01
N GLN A 55 -3.59 -12.51 4.54
CA GLN A 55 -4.51 -11.84 5.46
C GLN A 55 -4.49 -12.36 6.91
N ALA A 56 -4.36 -13.65 7.18
CA ALA A 56 -4.20 -14.23 8.51
C ALA A 56 -3.53 -15.61 8.44
N LEU A 57 -2.89 -16.01 9.55
CA LEU A 57 -2.30 -17.36 9.70
C LEU A 57 -3.14 -18.25 10.61
N ARG A 58 -4.44 -18.01 10.67
CA ARG A 58 -5.46 -18.80 11.39
C ARG A 58 -6.70 -18.96 10.52
N ASP A 59 -7.17 -20.19 10.32
CA ASP A 59 -8.30 -20.47 9.41
C ASP A 59 -9.62 -19.84 9.91
N ASP A 60 -9.81 -19.73 11.22
CA ASP A 60 -11.00 -19.09 11.80
C ASP A 60 -11.03 -17.59 11.46
N ASP A 61 -9.89 -16.93 11.51
CA ASP A 61 -9.77 -15.51 11.16
C ASP A 61 -9.93 -15.29 9.65
N LEU A 62 -9.38 -16.17 8.82
CA LEU A 62 -9.63 -16.13 7.38
C LEU A 62 -11.12 -16.20 7.04
N ARG A 63 -11.86 -17.11 7.70
CA ARG A 63 -13.31 -17.21 7.53
C ARG A 63 -14.04 -15.94 7.99
N ARG A 64 -13.64 -15.35 9.11
CA ARG A 64 -14.19 -14.07 9.61
C ARG A 64 -13.93 -12.92 8.66
N LEU A 65 -12.76 -12.90 8.00
CA LEU A 65 -12.37 -11.95 6.95
C LEU A 65 -13.04 -12.23 5.60
N GLY A 66 -13.81 -13.32 5.47
CA GLY A 66 -14.47 -13.70 4.23
C GLY A 66 -13.53 -14.28 3.18
N ARG A 67 -12.39 -14.83 3.62
CA ARG A 67 -11.43 -15.46 2.71
C ARG A 67 -11.81 -16.90 2.43
N MET A 68 -11.59 -17.32 1.18
CA MET A 68 -11.96 -18.66 0.69
C MET A 68 -10.82 -19.67 0.81
N HIS A 69 -9.59 -19.21 0.97
CA HIS A 69 -8.40 -20.05 1.13
C HIS A 69 -8.15 -20.41 2.59
N SER A 70 -7.46 -21.51 2.81
CA SER A 70 -6.93 -21.93 4.11
C SER A 70 -5.49 -21.47 4.31
N VAL A 71 -5.02 -21.49 5.56
CA VAL A 71 -3.60 -21.24 5.90
C VAL A 71 -2.68 -22.22 5.19
N ALA A 72 -3.06 -23.49 5.06
CA ALA A 72 -2.29 -24.50 4.37
C ALA A 72 -2.12 -24.18 2.87
N GLU A 73 -3.19 -23.74 2.20
CA GLU A 73 -3.14 -23.30 0.80
C GLU A 73 -2.27 -22.04 0.65
N ALA A 74 -2.39 -21.09 1.55
CA ALA A 74 -1.59 -19.86 1.52
C ALA A 74 -0.09 -20.16 1.66
N ARG A 75 0.31 -21.04 2.59
CA ARG A 75 1.70 -21.48 2.75
C ARG A 75 2.23 -22.19 1.51
N ALA A 76 1.45 -23.14 0.96
CA ALA A 76 1.82 -23.86 -0.25
C ALA A 76 1.98 -22.94 -1.47
N ALA A 77 1.07 -21.98 -1.66
CA ALA A 77 1.16 -20.99 -2.72
C ALA A 77 2.39 -20.09 -2.55
N PHE A 78 2.71 -19.68 -1.31
CA PHE A 78 3.89 -18.90 -0.99
C PHE A 78 5.19 -19.64 -1.31
N ASP A 79 5.28 -20.92 -0.96
CA ASP A 79 6.45 -21.75 -1.26
C ASP A 79 6.67 -21.92 -2.76
N VAL A 80 5.59 -22.09 -3.54
CA VAL A 80 5.66 -22.11 -5.02
C VAL A 80 6.18 -20.76 -5.54
N ALA A 81 5.65 -19.64 -5.04
CA ALA A 81 6.06 -18.31 -5.47
C ALA A 81 7.54 -18.04 -5.18
N ARG A 82 8.03 -18.42 -4.01
CA ARG A 82 9.45 -18.29 -3.63
C ARG A 82 10.42 -19.03 -4.55
N GLY A 83 9.96 -20.12 -5.16
CA GLY A 83 10.75 -20.87 -6.13
C GLY A 83 10.80 -20.26 -7.53
N LEU A 84 9.88 -19.34 -7.84
CA LEU A 84 9.68 -18.84 -9.21
C LEU A 84 10.01 -17.35 -9.38
N PHE A 85 9.77 -16.53 -8.35
CA PHE A 85 9.93 -15.09 -8.43
C PHE A 85 11.14 -14.61 -7.63
N GLY A 86 11.84 -13.60 -8.13
CA GLY A 86 12.97 -13.00 -7.45
C GLY A 86 12.58 -12.30 -6.15
N ARG A 87 11.33 -11.81 -6.06
CA ARG A 87 10.78 -11.13 -4.89
C ARG A 87 9.37 -11.59 -4.59
N VAL A 88 9.10 -11.92 -3.33
CA VAL A 88 7.79 -12.36 -2.86
C VAL A 88 7.47 -11.70 -1.53
N SER A 89 6.28 -11.12 -1.43
CA SER A 89 5.73 -10.56 -0.20
C SER A 89 4.34 -11.11 0.07
N PHE A 90 3.85 -10.91 1.28
CA PHE A 90 2.45 -11.20 1.61
C PHE A 90 1.91 -10.18 2.59
N ASP A 91 0.58 -10.16 2.70
CA ASP A 91 -0.15 -9.21 3.51
C ASP A 91 -0.80 -9.93 4.69
N LEU A 92 -0.74 -9.33 5.87
CA LEU A 92 -1.54 -9.72 7.03
C LEU A 92 -2.37 -8.55 7.54
N ILE A 93 -3.52 -8.88 8.12
CA ILE A 93 -4.40 -7.92 8.80
C ILE A 93 -4.36 -8.24 10.29
N TYR A 94 -4.04 -7.27 11.14
CA TYR A 94 -4.10 -7.38 12.59
C TYR A 94 -5.20 -6.49 13.19
N ALA A 95 -5.32 -6.48 14.50
CA ALA A 95 -6.42 -5.83 15.22
C ALA A 95 -7.81 -6.38 14.81
N ARG A 96 -7.86 -7.68 14.59
CA ARG A 96 -9.09 -8.41 14.22
C ARG A 96 -10.00 -8.63 15.44
N GLN A 97 -11.22 -9.10 15.19
CA GLN A 97 -12.18 -9.45 16.23
C GLN A 97 -11.58 -10.49 17.20
N ASP A 98 -11.72 -10.22 18.50
CA ASP A 98 -11.25 -11.03 19.62
C ASP A 98 -9.74 -11.30 19.65
N GLN A 99 -8.94 -10.70 18.76
CA GLN A 99 -7.50 -10.87 18.73
C GLN A 99 -6.85 -10.21 19.94
N THR A 100 -6.05 -10.97 20.66
CA THR A 100 -5.22 -10.46 21.76
C THR A 100 -3.84 -10.02 21.25
N VAL A 101 -3.17 -9.15 22.00
CA VAL A 101 -1.79 -8.71 21.70
C VAL A 101 -0.81 -9.91 21.69
N ALA A 102 -1.01 -10.87 22.58
CA ALA A 102 -0.17 -12.08 22.65
C ALA A 102 -0.37 -12.97 21.41
N GLU A 103 -1.59 -13.15 20.95
CA GLU A 103 -1.89 -13.91 19.72
C GLU A 103 -1.30 -13.21 18.49
N TRP A 104 -1.42 -11.88 18.42
CA TRP A 104 -0.81 -11.11 17.34
C TRP A 104 0.72 -11.24 17.34
N ARG A 105 1.37 -11.11 18.50
CA ARG A 105 2.82 -11.30 18.62
C ARG A 105 3.27 -12.70 18.16
N ALA A 106 2.52 -13.73 18.53
CA ALA A 106 2.82 -15.11 18.10
C ALA A 106 2.65 -15.29 16.59
N GLU A 107 1.55 -14.80 16.01
CA GLU A 107 1.27 -14.86 14.58
C GLU A 107 2.31 -14.07 13.77
N LEU A 108 2.70 -12.90 14.26
CA LEU A 108 3.73 -12.09 13.63
C LEU A 108 5.11 -12.78 13.68
N GLY A 109 5.42 -13.51 14.75
CA GLY A 109 6.61 -14.36 14.82
C GLY A 109 6.62 -15.45 13.77
N GLU A 110 5.48 -16.11 13.52
CA GLU A 110 5.32 -17.07 12.42
C GLU A 110 5.50 -16.38 11.05
N ALA A 111 4.93 -15.19 10.89
CA ALA A 111 5.06 -14.41 9.66
C ALA A 111 6.53 -14.02 9.38
N MET A 112 7.28 -13.62 10.41
CA MET A 112 8.71 -13.31 10.27
C MET A 112 9.54 -14.52 9.83
N ALA A 113 9.19 -15.72 10.28
CA ALA A 113 9.85 -16.95 9.84
C ALA A 113 9.55 -17.30 8.36
N MET A 114 8.43 -16.82 7.81
CA MET A 114 8.07 -16.98 6.40
C MET A 114 8.62 -15.87 5.52
N ALA A 115 8.64 -14.63 6.02
CA ALA A 115 8.98 -13.42 5.25
C ALA A 115 10.38 -13.51 4.64
N VAL A 116 10.50 -13.02 3.40
CA VAL A 116 11.79 -12.97 2.69
C VAL A 116 12.46 -11.61 2.92
N ASP A 117 11.90 -10.57 2.31
CA ASP A 117 12.49 -9.22 2.32
C ASP A 117 11.44 -8.10 2.45
N HIS A 118 10.16 -8.43 2.36
CA HIS A 118 9.06 -7.46 2.43
C HIS A 118 7.79 -8.10 3.01
N LEU A 119 7.03 -7.32 3.79
CA LEU A 119 5.79 -7.73 4.42
C LEU A 119 4.86 -6.53 4.56
N SER A 120 3.56 -6.71 4.24
CA SER A 120 2.53 -5.69 4.47
C SER A 120 1.67 -6.08 5.67
N LEU A 121 1.56 -5.19 6.64
CA LEU A 121 0.84 -5.41 7.90
C LEU A 121 -0.20 -4.31 8.09
N TYR A 122 -1.46 -4.64 7.77
CA TYR A 122 -2.57 -3.70 7.84
C TYR A 122 -3.32 -3.83 9.16
N GLN A 123 -3.50 -2.73 9.86
CA GLN A 123 -4.48 -2.68 10.95
C GLN A 123 -5.88 -2.73 10.36
N LEU A 124 -6.75 -3.60 10.89
CA LEU A 124 -8.14 -3.67 10.44
C LEU A 124 -8.83 -2.33 10.65
N THR A 125 -9.30 -1.73 9.59
CA THR A 125 -10.10 -0.51 9.60
C THR A 125 -11.49 -0.79 9.03
N VAL A 126 -12.49 -0.07 9.53
CA VAL A 126 -13.87 -0.16 9.05
C VAL A 126 -14.13 1.04 8.15
N GLU A 127 -14.03 0.85 6.84
CA GLU A 127 -14.20 1.91 5.86
C GLU A 127 -15.67 2.01 5.40
N GLU A 128 -16.18 3.23 5.30
CA GLU A 128 -17.53 3.50 4.80
C GLU A 128 -17.75 2.90 3.39
N GLY A 129 -18.97 2.45 3.13
CA GLY A 129 -19.34 1.83 1.85
C GLY A 129 -18.89 0.38 1.68
N THR A 130 -18.21 -0.21 2.67
CA THR A 130 -17.79 -1.63 2.65
C THR A 130 -18.82 -2.54 3.34
N VAL A 131 -18.77 -3.84 3.02
CA VAL A 131 -19.55 -4.87 3.72
C VAL A 131 -19.20 -4.89 5.20
N PHE A 132 -17.95 -4.61 5.56
CA PHE A 132 -17.51 -4.50 6.96
C PHE A 132 -18.17 -3.33 7.67
N ALA A 133 -18.30 -2.15 7.03
CA ALA A 133 -19.03 -1.03 7.61
C ALA A 133 -20.51 -1.35 7.85
N ALA A 134 -21.17 -2.00 6.91
CA ALA A 134 -22.56 -2.42 7.06
C ALA A 134 -22.71 -3.42 8.24
N ARG A 135 -21.80 -4.39 8.37
CA ARG A 135 -21.78 -5.34 9.49
C ARG A 135 -21.48 -4.65 10.83
N HIS A 136 -20.57 -3.68 10.84
CA HIS A 136 -20.26 -2.90 12.04
C HIS A 136 -21.48 -2.08 12.50
N ALA A 137 -22.11 -1.35 11.59
CA ALA A 137 -23.33 -0.59 11.88
C ALA A 137 -24.49 -1.48 12.39
N ALA A 138 -24.58 -2.73 11.91
CA ALA A 138 -25.52 -3.74 12.38
C ALA A 138 -25.13 -4.40 13.72
N GLY A 139 -24.02 -4.00 14.36
CA GLY A 139 -23.51 -4.59 15.62
C GLY A 139 -22.99 -6.01 15.48
N GLN A 140 -22.65 -6.45 14.27
CA GLN A 140 -22.18 -7.80 13.96
C GLN A 140 -20.66 -7.96 14.05
N LEU A 141 -19.90 -6.87 14.15
CA LEU A 141 -18.44 -6.87 14.37
C LEU A 141 -18.13 -6.63 15.85
N ARG A 142 -18.52 -7.59 16.70
CA ARG A 142 -18.18 -7.55 18.13
C ARG A 142 -16.74 -7.99 18.33
N GLY A 143 -16.10 -7.52 19.43
CA GLY A 143 -14.75 -7.95 19.80
C GLY A 143 -13.63 -7.27 19.02
N LEU A 144 -13.90 -6.19 18.28
CA LEU A 144 -12.82 -5.34 17.77
C LEU A 144 -12.04 -4.75 18.95
N PRO A 145 -10.69 -4.67 18.87
CA PRO A 145 -9.89 -4.03 19.92
C PRO A 145 -10.28 -2.55 20.07
N ASP A 146 -10.23 -2.08 21.31
CA ASP A 146 -10.24 -0.66 21.59
C ASP A 146 -8.97 0.03 21.08
N GLU A 147 -8.95 1.37 21.15
CA GLU A 147 -7.82 2.17 20.65
C GLU A 147 -6.50 1.84 21.37
N ASP A 148 -6.53 1.62 22.70
CA ASP A 148 -5.35 1.31 23.49
C ASP A 148 -4.75 -0.05 23.08
N ARG A 149 -5.57 -1.08 22.94
CA ARG A 149 -5.13 -2.40 22.47
C ARG A 149 -4.63 -2.38 21.02
N ALA A 150 -5.31 -1.61 20.17
CA ALA A 150 -4.87 -1.44 18.79
C ALA A 150 -3.50 -0.73 18.70
N ALA A 151 -3.28 0.28 19.56
CA ALA A 151 -1.99 0.96 19.69
C ALA A 151 -0.88 0.00 20.20
N GLU A 152 -1.17 -0.82 21.23
CA GLU A 152 -0.24 -1.84 21.71
C GLU A 152 0.13 -2.87 20.62
N MET A 153 -0.85 -3.31 19.82
CA MET A 153 -0.58 -4.19 18.68
C MET A 153 0.31 -3.52 17.63
N TRP A 154 0.11 -2.24 17.38
CA TRP A 154 0.98 -1.47 16.49
C TRP A 154 2.42 -1.38 17.03
N GLU A 155 2.60 -1.12 18.32
CA GLU A 155 3.91 -1.09 18.97
C GLU A 155 4.62 -2.45 18.86
N VAL A 156 3.91 -3.54 19.15
CA VAL A 156 4.39 -4.91 18.96
C VAL A 156 4.81 -5.17 17.52
N THR A 157 4.05 -4.66 16.57
CA THR A 157 4.38 -4.77 15.14
C THR A 157 5.72 -4.11 14.83
N GLN A 158 5.91 -2.85 15.27
CA GLN A 158 7.17 -2.13 15.05
C GLN A 158 8.35 -2.84 15.74
N GLU A 159 8.18 -3.28 16.97
CA GLU A 159 9.21 -3.99 17.74
C GLU A 159 9.66 -5.27 17.03
N VAL A 160 8.73 -6.16 16.72
CA VAL A 160 9.03 -7.48 16.16
C VAL A 160 9.64 -7.38 14.76
N THR A 161 9.09 -6.53 13.90
CA THR A 161 9.60 -6.34 12.53
C THR A 161 10.99 -5.70 12.54
N HIS A 162 11.22 -4.71 13.40
CA HIS A 162 12.53 -4.07 13.55
C HIS A 162 13.60 -5.08 13.99
N HIS A 163 13.31 -5.90 15.02
CA HIS A 163 14.24 -6.93 15.49
C HIS A 163 14.54 -8.00 14.43
N ALA A 164 13.60 -8.26 13.53
CA ALA A 164 13.79 -9.18 12.39
C ALA A 164 14.54 -8.53 11.20
N GLY A 165 14.92 -7.25 11.30
CA GLY A 165 15.56 -6.50 10.23
C GLY A 165 14.63 -6.10 9.08
N LEU A 166 13.31 -6.13 9.32
CA LEU A 166 12.28 -5.60 8.42
C LEU A 166 11.69 -4.32 9.01
N GLY A 167 12.42 -3.22 8.92
CA GLY A 167 11.90 -1.93 9.39
C GLY A 167 10.73 -1.43 8.57
N SER A 168 9.76 -0.73 9.19
CA SER A 168 8.72 -0.05 8.42
C SER A 168 9.34 1.07 7.60
N TYR A 169 9.07 1.13 6.28
CA TYR A 169 9.48 2.26 5.45
C TYR A 169 8.33 3.25 5.23
N GLU A 170 7.09 2.79 5.47
CA GLU A 170 5.89 3.62 5.55
C GLU A 170 4.92 3.06 6.61
N VAL A 171 3.65 3.41 6.58
CA VAL A 171 2.67 3.11 7.66
C VAL A 171 2.45 1.61 7.87
N SER A 172 2.27 0.86 6.76
CA SER A 172 1.84 -0.54 6.78
C SER A 172 2.84 -1.50 6.16
N ASN A 173 3.85 -0.99 5.47
CA ASN A 173 4.80 -1.82 4.74
C ASN A 173 6.18 -1.83 5.41
N HIS A 174 6.71 -3.03 5.56
CA HIS A 174 7.95 -3.35 6.23
C HIS A 174 8.88 -4.05 5.25
N ALA A 175 10.14 -3.65 5.20
CA ALA A 175 11.09 -4.22 4.27
C ALA A 175 12.51 -4.23 4.85
N ARG A 176 13.36 -5.09 4.32
CA ARG A 176 14.80 -4.91 4.42
C ARG A 176 15.22 -3.69 3.60
N GLU A 177 16.29 -3.06 3.99
CA GLU A 177 16.86 -1.93 3.24
C GLU A 177 17.10 -2.31 1.76
N GLY A 178 16.57 -1.48 0.83
CA GLY A 178 16.64 -1.71 -0.61
C GLY A 178 15.60 -2.71 -1.15
N ALA A 179 14.75 -3.25 -0.29
CA ALA A 179 13.68 -4.18 -0.67
C ALA A 179 12.27 -3.58 -0.56
N GLU A 180 12.16 -2.27 -0.49
CA GLU A 180 10.88 -1.56 -0.54
C GLU A 180 10.17 -1.83 -1.87
N SER A 181 8.84 -1.80 -1.87
CA SER A 181 8.05 -1.88 -3.10
C SER A 181 8.24 -0.61 -3.93
N ARG A 182 8.85 -0.74 -5.11
CA ARG A 182 9.06 0.41 -6.01
C ARG A 182 7.75 1.01 -6.47
N HIS A 183 6.74 0.17 -6.71
CA HIS A 183 5.39 0.62 -7.03
C HIS A 183 4.84 1.54 -5.92
N ASN A 184 4.92 1.12 -4.65
CA ASN A 184 4.44 1.93 -3.53
C ASN A 184 5.25 3.24 -3.39
N LEU A 185 6.57 3.18 -3.55
CA LEU A 185 7.42 4.36 -3.44
C LEU A 185 7.13 5.43 -4.51
N ILE A 186 6.68 5.03 -5.72
CA ILE A 186 6.25 6.01 -6.74
C ILE A 186 5.11 6.87 -6.21
N TYR A 187 4.11 6.27 -5.60
CA TYR A 187 2.98 7.02 -5.02
C TYR A 187 3.43 7.86 -3.83
N TRP A 188 4.11 7.24 -2.87
CA TRP A 188 4.51 7.94 -1.64
C TRP A 188 5.50 9.08 -1.86
N ARG A 189 6.36 8.97 -2.87
CA ARG A 189 7.28 10.04 -3.29
C ARG A 189 6.66 11.05 -4.24
N TYR A 190 5.34 10.95 -4.46
CA TYR A 190 4.60 11.84 -5.35
C TYR A 190 5.18 11.85 -6.77
N GLY A 191 5.53 10.67 -7.28
CA GLY A 191 5.97 10.46 -8.66
C GLY A 191 4.82 10.42 -9.65
N ASP A 192 5.14 10.33 -10.95
CA ASP A 192 4.16 10.13 -12.00
C ASP A 192 3.79 8.65 -12.12
N TYR A 193 2.52 8.39 -12.34
CA TYR A 193 2.01 7.04 -12.63
C TYR A 193 0.78 7.11 -13.52
N ALA A 194 0.67 6.16 -14.45
CA ALA A 194 -0.48 6.00 -15.31
C ALA A 194 -1.38 4.90 -14.77
N GLY A 195 -2.66 5.22 -14.57
CA GLY A 195 -3.68 4.23 -14.23
C GLY A 195 -4.33 3.64 -15.47
N VAL A 196 -4.38 2.31 -15.59
CA VAL A 196 -5.02 1.60 -16.70
C VAL A 196 -5.95 0.53 -16.13
N GLY A 197 -7.21 0.55 -16.58
CA GLY A 197 -8.23 -0.40 -16.14
C GLY A 197 -9.45 0.29 -15.53
N PRO A 198 -10.52 -0.46 -15.23
CA PRO A 198 -11.74 0.11 -14.62
C PRO A 198 -11.46 0.75 -13.27
N GLY A 199 -11.87 2.01 -13.10
CA GLY A 199 -11.68 2.76 -11.86
C GLY A 199 -10.24 3.13 -11.55
N ALA A 200 -9.32 2.99 -12.48
CA ALA A 200 -7.92 3.35 -12.28
C ALA A 200 -7.75 4.88 -12.21
N HIS A 201 -6.85 5.31 -11.33
CA HIS A 201 -6.43 6.70 -11.19
C HIS A 201 -4.99 6.85 -11.64
N GLY A 202 -4.62 8.04 -12.10
CA GLY A 202 -3.24 8.38 -12.46
C GLY A 202 -2.87 9.80 -12.04
N ARG A 203 -1.57 10.04 -11.98
CA ARG A 203 -0.97 11.36 -11.83
C ARG A 203 0.15 11.49 -12.85
N LEU A 204 0.02 12.46 -13.76
CA LEU A 204 0.95 12.66 -14.87
C LEU A 204 1.42 14.12 -14.92
N THR A 205 2.70 14.33 -15.11
CA THR A 205 3.25 15.66 -15.38
C THR A 205 3.48 15.81 -16.88
N LEU A 206 2.65 16.62 -17.53
CA LEU A 206 2.69 16.84 -18.98
C LEU A 206 2.79 18.34 -19.27
N GLY A 207 3.81 18.73 -20.04
CA GLY A 207 4.01 20.15 -20.39
C GLY A 207 4.29 21.06 -19.19
N GLY A 208 4.77 20.50 -18.07
CA GLY A 208 5.03 21.23 -16.83
C GLY A 208 3.82 21.37 -15.90
N GLU A 209 2.65 20.86 -16.30
CA GLU A 209 1.45 20.81 -15.49
C GLU A 209 1.19 19.41 -14.97
N ARG A 210 0.69 19.30 -13.73
CA ARG A 210 0.31 18.02 -13.12
C ARG A 210 -1.17 17.76 -13.29
N TRP A 211 -1.46 16.58 -13.81
CA TRP A 211 -2.79 16.13 -14.17
C TRP A 211 -3.25 14.95 -13.32
N ALA A 212 -4.47 15.02 -12.82
CA ALA A 212 -5.20 13.87 -12.32
C ALA A 212 -5.95 13.20 -13.47
N THR A 213 -5.85 11.87 -13.55
CA THR A 213 -6.61 11.06 -14.51
C THR A 213 -7.43 10.02 -13.76
N GLU A 214 -8.62 9.73 -14.28
CA GLU A 214 -9.52 8.70 -13.74
C GLU A 214 -10.14 7.92 -14.89
N ALA A 215 -10.27 6.60 -14.72
CA ALA A 215 -10.97 5.73 -15.67
C ALA A 215 -12.40 5.43 -15.18
N PRO A 216 -13.36 5.13 -16.09
CA PRO A 216 -14.71 4.70 -15.71
C PRO A 216 -14.67 3.52 -14.75
N ARG A 217 -15.41 3.60 -13.64
CA ARG A 217 -15.38 2.57 -12.57
C ARG A 217 -16.03 1.26 -12.98
N ALA A 218 -17.14 1.33 -13.72
CA ALA A 218 -17.85 0.12 -14.17
C ALA A 218 -17.06 -0.58 -15.29
N PRO A 219 -16.71 -1.89 -15.16
CA PRO A 219 -15.89 -2.59 -16.15
C PRO A 219 -16.44 -2.51 -17.59
N GLY A 220 -17.75 -2.66 -17.78
CA GLY A 220 -18.38 -2.54 -19.10
C GLY A 220 -18.29 -1.12 -19.70
N ALA A 221 -18.44 -0.07 -18.88
CA ALA A 221 -18.29 1.30 -19.31
C ALA A 221 -16.84 1.63 -19.67
N TRP A 222 -15.87 1.13 -18.88
CA TRP A 222 -14.46 1.28 -19.20
C TRP A 222 -14.09 0.57 -20.51
N LEU A 223 -14.57 -0.68 -20.71
CA LEU A 223 -14.30 -1.43 -21.93
C LEU A 223 -14.81 -0.67 -23.17
N ALA A 224 -16.07 -0.22 -23.14
CA ALA A 224 -16.66 0.54 -24.25
C ALA A 224 -15.90 1.84 -24.52
N ALA A 225 -15.46 2.56 -23.48
CA ALA A 225 -14.66 3.77 -23.62
C ALA A 225 -13.26 3.46 -24.20
N ALA A 226 -12.61 2.39 -23.74
CA ALA A 226 -11.30 1.95 -24.24
C ALA A 226 -11.36 1.53 -25.71
N GLU A 227 -12.38 0.78 -26.13
CA GLU A 227 -12.63 0.40 -27.52
C GLU A 227 -12.87 1.62 -28.42
N ALA A 228 -13.47 2.69 -27.86
CA ALA A 228 -13.64 3.96 -28.55
C ALA A 228 -12.39 4.87 -28.51
N GLY A 229 -11.25 4.38 -28.00
CA GLY A 229 -10.00 5.13 -27.89
C GLY A 229 -9.98 6.18 -26.76
N ARG A 230 -10.86 6.08 -25.78
CA ARG A 230 -11.02 7.00 -24.65
C ARG A 230 -11.07 6.21 -23.35
N GLY A 231 -9.95 5.56 -22.98
CA GLY A 231 -9.86 4.72 -21.78
C GLY A 231 -9.90 5.49 -20.44
N GLU A 232 -9.84 6.82 -20.49
CA GLU A 232 -9.91 7.71 -19.31
C GLU A 232 -11.06 8.72 -19.46
N LEU A 233 -11.51 9.28 -18.34
CA LEU A 233 -12.41 10.42 -18.25
C LEU A 233 -11.68 11.74 -18.59
N ALA A 234 -12.34 12.89 -18.46
CA ALA A 234 -11.68 14.18 -18.60
C ALA A 234 -10.56 14.32 -17.56
N ARG A 235 -9.39 14.79 -18.01
CA ARG A 235 -8.27 15.10 -17.12
C ARG A 235 -8.55 16.38 -16.35
N GLU A 236 -8.09 16.42 -15.13
CA GLU A 236 -8.16 17.59 -14.25
C GLU A 236 -6.74 18.09 -13.95
N THR A 237 -6.50 19.39 -14.16
CA THR A 237 -5.24 20.01 -13.77
C THR A 237 -5.25 20.28 -12.27
N LEU A 238 -4.23 19.80 -11.55
CA LEU A 238 -4.11 20.03 -10.12
C LEU A 238 -3.55 21.42 -9.84
N THR A 239 -4.20 22.14 -8.94
CA THR A 239 -3.69 23.42 -8.43
C THR A 239 -2.41 23.19 -7.59
N ARG A 240 -1.68 24.24 -7.28
CA ARG A 240 -0.51 24.13 -6.37
C ARG A 240 -0.92 23.67 -4.97
N GLU A 241 -2.07 24.10 -4.50
CA GLU A 241 -2.63 23.70 -3.21
C GLU A 241 -2.98 22.20 -3.20
N ASP A 242 -3.66 21.69 -4.24
CA ASP A 242 -3.93 20.26 -4.38
C ASP A 242 -2.63 19.45 -4.41
N GLN A 243 -1.65 19.90 -5.19
CA GLN A 243 -0.36 19.23 -5.28
C GLN A 243 0.38 19.22 -3.95
N ARG A 244 0.35 20.32 -3.19
CA ARG A 244 0.92 20.39 -1.85
C ARG A 244 0.23 19.44 -0.88
N ALA A 245 -1.10 19.43 -0.88
CA ALA A 245 -1.87 18.53 -0.03
C ALA A 245 -1.57 17.06 -0.35
N GLU A 246 -1.60 16.67 -1.61
CA GLU A 246 -1.26 15.31 -2.03
C GLU A 246 0.20 14.96 -1.68
N PHE A 247 1.14 15.85 -1.91
CA PHE A 247 2.56 15.65 -1.59
C PHE A 247 2.79 15.36 -0.11
N LEU A 248 2.13 16.12 0.78
CA LEU A 248 2.20 15.91 2.21
C LEU A 248 1.46 14.64 2.66
N LEU A 249 0.25 14.42 2.15
CA LEU A 249 -0.56 13.23 2.46
C LEU A 249 0.14 11.93 2.08
N MET A 250 0.87 11.93 0.97
CA MET A 250 1.63 10.77 0.51
C MET A 250 2.99 10.69 1.21
N GLY A 251 3.79 11.75 1.15
CA GLY A 251 5.19 11.71 1.54
C GLY A 251 5.43 11.59 3.05
N LEU A 252 4.57 12.16 3.89
CA LEU A 252 4.69 12.02 5.34
C LEU A 252 4.32 10.62 5.87
N ARG A 253 3.78 9.74 5.02
CA ARG A 253 3.65 8.32 5.34
C ARG A 253 5.01 7.62 5.35
N LEU A 254 5.94 8.06 4.51
CA LEU A 254 7.31 7.53 4.48
C LEU A 254 8.09 7.93 5.75
N ARG A 255 8.97 7.04 6.21
CA ARG A 255 9.91 7.38 7.29
C ARG A 255 10.92 8.45 6.88
N GLU A 256 11.28 8.47 5.61
CA GLU A 256 12.17 9.50 5.06
C GLU A 256 11.51 10.89 4.98
N GLY A 257 10.18 10.96 5.05
CA GLY A 257 9.42 12.21 4.92
C GLY A 257 9.53 12.86 3.54
N VAL A 258 9.33 14.17 3.48
CA VAL A 258 9.32 14.96 2.25
C VAL A 258 10.48 15.96 2.20
N GLU A 259 11.00 16.24 1.02
CA GLU A 259 12.02 17.26 0.81
C GLU A 259 11.44 18.66 1.03
N TRP A 260 12.06 19.43 1.93
CA TRP A 260 11.60 20.77 2.26
C TRP A 260 11.60 21.71 1.05
N ALA A 261 12.67 21.69 0.25
CA ALA A 261 12.76 22.51 -0.96
C ALA A 261 11.65 22.21 -1.99
N ARG A 262 11.20 20.95 -2.08
CA ARG A 262 10.09 20.59 -2.94
C ARG A 262 8.75 21.06 -2.37
N LEU A 263 8.58 21.03 -1.06
CA LEU A 263 7.40 21.57 -0.37
C LEU A 263 7.29 23.09 -0.58
N GLU A 264 8.41 23.83 -0.45
CA GLU A 264 8.47 25.27 -0.76
C GLU A 264 8.05 25.56 -2.21
N GLY A 265 8.40 24.70 -3.15
CA GLY A 265 7.99 24.80 -4.56
C GLY A 265 6.47 24.78 -4.78
N PHE A 266 5.72 24.18 -3.87
CA PHE A 266 4.24 24.17 -3.87
C PHE A 266 3.64 25.36 -3.07
N GLY A 267 4.46 26.16 -2.39
CA GLY A 267 4.04 27.24 -1.48
C GLY A 267 3.75 26.69 -0.07
N ALA A 268 4.65 26.94 0.86
CA ALA A 268 4.56 26.44 2.24
C ALA A 268 4.29 27.51 3.29
N ASP A 269 4.25 28.80 2.89
CA ASP A 269 4.22 29.95 3.83
C ASP A 269 2.98 29.94 4.73
N ASP A 270 1.83 29.57 4.19
CA ASP A 270 0.55 29.52 4.90
C ASP A 270 0.46 28.36 5.90
N ILE A 271 1.20 27.26 5.70
CA ILE A 271 1.22 26.11 6.61
C ILE A 271 2.46 26.09 7.54
N ALA A 272 3.40 27.02 7.37
CA ALA A 272 4.65 27.03 8.13
C ALA A 272 4.40 27.13 9.65
N ASN A 273 3.44 27.93 10.08
CA ASN A 273 3.08 28.04 11.50
C ASN A 273 2.51 26.74 12.06
N ASN A 274 1.70 26.03 11.28
CA ASN A 274 1.13 24.75 11.66
C ASN A 274 2.25 23.70 11.83
N ILE A 275 3.20 23.66 10.88
CA ILE A 275 4.37 22.78 10.96
C ILE A 275 5.19 23.10 12.20
N ASN A 276 5.51 24.37 12.46
CA ASN A 276 6.27 24.79 13.64
C ASN A 276 5.59 24.38 14.95
N GLY A 277 4.26 24.54 15.05
CA GLY A 277 3.51 24.10 16.21
C GLY A 277 3.61 22.58 16.43
N LEU A 278 3.66 21.79 15.37
CA LEU A 278 3.86 20.34 15.45
C LEU A 278 5.30 19.93 15.76
N VAL A 279 6.29 20.75 15.35
CA VAL A 279 7.70 20.61 15.76
C VAL A 279 7.84 20.87 17.26
N ASP A 280 7.24 21.94 17.78
CA ASP A 280 7.31 22.31 19.19
C ASP A 280 6.77 21.21 20.13
N ILE A 281 5.77 20.46 19.67
CA ILE A 281 5.22 19.32 20.43
C ILE A 281 5.83 17.95 20.01
N GLY A 282 6.91 17.98 19.22
CA GLY A 282 7.70 16.81 18.87
C GLY A 282 6.98 15.79 17.97
N LYS A 283 5.97 16.19 17.19
CA LYS A 283 5.25 15.28 16.28
C LYS A 283 5.85 15.22 14.88
N VAL A 284 6.49 16.29 14.46
CA VAL A 284 7.28 16.35 13.23
C VAL A 284 8.65 16.96 13.53
N GLU A 285 9.58 16.76 12.65
CA GLU A 285 10.93 17.34 12.72
C GLU A 285 11.44 17.69 11.32
N THR A 286 12.36 18.65 11.25
CA THR A 286 13.09 18.95 10.03
C THR A 286 14.55 18.56 10.21
N VAL A 287 14.98 17.53 9.47
CA VAL A 287 16.35 16.98 9.54
C VAL A 287 16.84 16.76 8.12
N ASP A 288 18.11 17.15 7.86
CA ASP A 288 18.78 16.98 6.56
C ASP A 288 17.97 17.54 5.37
N GLY A 289 17.29 18.68 5.60
CA GLY A 289 16.45 19.31 4.56
C GLY A 289 15.14 18.56 4.26
N ARG A 290 14.71 17.67 5.12
CA ARG A 290 13.46 16.91 4.99
C ARG A 290 12.54 17.15 6.18
N LEU A 291 11.26 17.35 5.93
CA LEU A 291 10.20 17.31 6.94
C LEU A 291 9.73 15.86 7.09
N ARG A 292 9.80 15.33 8.29
CA ARG A 292 9.35 13.97 8.59
C ARG A 292 8.55 13.89 9.89
N VAL A 293 7.71 12.88 9.97
CA VAL A 293 6.95 12.57 11.18
C VAL A 293 7.84 11.76 12.13
N THR A 294 7.96 12.21 13.39
CA THR A 294 8.73 11.53 14.43
C THR A 294 8.09 10.19 14.82
N ASP A 295 8.81 9.31 15.52
CA ASP A 295 8.22 8.08 16.06
C ASP A 295 7.05 8.37 17.01
N ALA A 296 7.08 9.48 17.76
CA ALA A 296 5.97 9.95 18.60
C ALA A 296 4.78 10.52 17.81
N GLY A 297 5.01 10.96 16.57
CA GLY A 297 3.95 11.44 15.66
C GLY A 297 3.28 10.34 14.85
N ARG A 298 3.98 9.24 14.57
CA ARG A 298 3.47 8.17 13.70
C ARG A 298 2.16 7.54 14.13
N PRO A 299 1.93 7.21 15.42
CA PRO A 299 0.64 6.67 15.85
C PRO A 299 -0.54 7.60 15.59
N VAL A 300 -0.28 8.90 15.49
CA VAL A 300 -1.28 9.95 15.26
C VAL A 300 -1.11 10.67 13.93
N LEU A 301 -0.52 10.00 12.94
CA LEU A 301 -0.19 10.57 11.62
C LEU A 301 -1.37 11.31 10.96
N ASN A 302 -2.57 10.75 11.01
CA ASN A 302 -3.74 11.39 10.43
C ASN A 302 -4.10 12.72 11.13
N ALA A 303 -3.86 12.83 12.43
CA ALA A 303 -4.04 14.08 13.16
C ALA A 303 -2.93 15.09 12.82
N VAL A 304 -1.69 14.62 12.66
CA VAL A 304 -0.55 15.44 12.20
C VAL A 304 -0.86 16.01 10.82
N LEU A 305 -1.28 15.19 9.87
CA LEU A 305 -1.63 15.63 8.51
C LEU A 305 -2.76 16.66 8.51
N ARG A 306 -3.83 16.41 9.26
CA ARG A 306 -4.90 17.41 9.42
C ARG A 306 -4.40 18.71 10.04
N GLY A 307 -3.53 18.62 11.05
CA GLY A 307 -2.96 19.80 11.70
C GLY A 307 -2.05 20.63 10.78
N ILE A 308 -1.34 19.99 9.85
CA ILE A 308 -0.53 20.72 8.85
C ILE A 308 -1.44 21.42 7.82
N LEU A 309 -2.48 20.73 7.34
CA LEU A 309 -3.31 21.18 6.21
C LEU A 309 -4.51 22.06 6.64
N ALA A 310 -4.71 22.29 7.96
CA ALA A 310 -5.75 23.19 8.47
C ALA A 310 -5.36 24.64 8.22
#